data_1fa5e1e44aeff72d9ccaa0708043213e
#
_entry.id   1fa5e1e44aeff72d9ccaa0708043213e
#
_cell.length_a   1.000
_cell.length_b   1.000
_cell.length_c   1.000
_cell.angle_alpha   90.00
_cell.angle_beta   90.00
_cell.angle_gamma   90.00
#
_symmetry.space_group_name_H-M   'P 1'
#
loop_
_entity.id
_entity.type
_entity.pdbx_description
1 polymer ?
#
loop_
_entity_poly.entity_id
_entity_poly.type
_entity_poly.pdbx_seq_one_letter_code
_entity_poly.pdbx_strand_id
1 'polypeptide(L)'
;IWGDPAHWTRRGAYVGYCELMDAINSNNDYLYRVLKEEDYTIMLTDQGYSVSGIHKVDMLENFVITHPTAEVTNEKLTLYSELADHGCYYYTNPSVDNTTRVLIIGDSYFGKELMVDQLAESFHETILITATYTRNLVELVEAYQPDIVINENAERCERTGEMYVAAQQIKQLGQ
;
A
#
# COMPACT_ATOMS: atom_id res chain seq x y z
N ILE A 1 -10.52 -5.29 12.54
CA ILE A 1 -11.22 -3.98 12.41
C ILE A 1 -11.82 -3.88 10.99
N TRP A 2 -12.56 -4.90 10.55
CA TRP A 2 -12.95 -5.04 9.17
C TRP A 2 -14.45 -4.84 8.97
N GLY A 3 -15.05 -3.97 9.69
CA GLY A 3 -16.43 -3.51 9.59
C GLY A 3 -16.52 -2.00 9.70
N ASP A 4 -15.42 -1.29 9.44
CA ASP A 4 -15.46 0.16 9.38
C ASP A 4 -15.98 0.59 8.01
N PRO A 5 -17.15 1.23 7.92
CA PRO A 5 -17.70 1.71 6.66
C PRO A 5 -16.83 2.79 6.01
N ALA A 6 -15.72 3.15 6.65
CA ALA A 6 -14.79 4.16 6.17
C ALA A 6 -13.70 3.60 5.27
N HIS A 7 -13.47 2.28 5.23
CA HIS A 7 -12.44 1.65 4.39
C HIS A 7 -13.09 0.85 3.26
N TRP A 8 -12.37 0.69 2.17
CA TRP A 8 -12.81 -0.24 1.11
C TRP A 8 -12.72 -1.70 1.55
N THR A 9 -13.51 -2.52 0.89
CA THR A 9 -13.42 -3.98 1.04
C THR A 9 -12.14 -4.49 0.38
N ARG A 10 -11.73 -5.73 0.65
CA ARG A 10 -10.61 -6.36 -0.06
C ARG A 10 -10.83 -6.42 -1.58
N ARG A 11 -12.07 -6.61 -2.03
CA ARG A 11 -12.42 -6.49 -3.45
C ARG A 11 -12.22 -5.07 -3.96
N GLY A 12 -12.65 -4.06 -3.19
CA GLY A 12 -12.42 -2.66 -3.54
C GLY A 12 -10.93 -2.33 -3.66
N ALA A 13 -10.12 -2.84 -2.73
CA ALA A 13 -8.66 -2.71 -2.77
C ALA A 13 -8.06 -3.39 -4.01
N TYR A 14 -8.57 -4.57 -4.42
CA TYR A 14 -8.15 -5.24 -5.65
C TYR A 14 -8.46 -4.41 -6.90
N VAL A 15 -9.66 -3.84 -7.00
CA VAL A 15 -10.01 -2.95 -8.12
C VAL A 15 -9.09 -1.73 -8.16
N GLY A 16 -8.86 -1.07 -7.00
CA GLY A 16 -7.94 0.06 -6.91
C GLY A 16 -6.50 -0.31 -7.27
N TYR A 17 -6.05 -1.51 -6.87
CA TYR A 17 -4.75 -2.05 -7.27
C TYR A 17 -4.64 -2.22 -8.79
N CYS A 18 -5.64 -2.80 -9.45
CA CYS A 18 -5.63 -2.98 -10.91
C CYS A 18 -5.53 -1.64 -11.65
N GLU A 19 -6.32 -0.65 -11.26
CA GLU A 19 -6.29 0.69 -11.85
C GLU A 19 -4.93 1.39 -11.64
N LEU A 20 -4.37 1.26 -10.45
CA LEU A 20 -3.04 1.81 -10.14
C LEU A 20 -1.95 1.13 -10.98
N MET A 21 -1.97 -0.19 -11.10
CA MET A 21 -1.00 -0.94 -11.90
C MET A 21 -1.12 -0.64 -13.39
N ASP A 22 -2.34 -0.44 -13.90
CA ASP A 22 -2.57 0.01 -15.28
C ASP A 22 -1.96 1.40 -15.50
N ALA A 23 -2.12 2.33 -14.56
CA ALA A 23 -1.51 3.64 -14.63
C ALA A 23 0.04 3.56 -14.57
N ILE A 24 0.60 2.73 -13.70
CA ILE A 24 2.04 2.51 -13.61
C ILE A 24 2.57 1.92 -14.92
N ASN A 25 1.95 0.86 -15.42
CA ASN A 25 2.38 0.19 -16.67
C ASN A 25 2.24 1.09 -17.91
N SER A 26 1.26 1.99 -17.92
CA SER A 26 1.08 2.95 -19.02
C SER A 26 2.11 4.07 -19.04
N ASN A 27 2.81 4.31 -17.94
CA ASN A 27 3.78 5.39 -17.78
C ASN A 27 5.22 4.91 -17.60
N ASN A 28 5.48 3.60 -17.75
CA ASN A 28 6.80 3.00 -17.63
C ASN A 28 7.11 2.13 -18.86
N ASP A 29 8.38 2.06 -19.23
CA ASP A 29 8.85 1.19 -20.32
C ASP A 29 8.84 -0.30 -19.92
N TYR A 30 8.88 -0.61 -18.62
CA TYR A 30 8.80 -1.96 -18.09
C TYR A 30 7.36 -2.32 -17.75
N LEU A 31 6.92 -3.49 -18.21
CA LEU A 31 5.59 -4.02 -17.93
C LEU A 31 5.62 -4.87 -16.65
N TYR A 32 5.15 -4.32 -15.54
CA TYR A 32 5.05 -5.02 -14.27
C TYR A 32 3.89 -6.02 -14.26
N ARG A 33 4.09 -7.14 -13.56
CA ARG A 33 3.04 -8.13 -13.34
C ARG A 33 1.87 -7.49 -12.61
N VAL A 34 0.66 -7.76 -13.08
CA VAL A 34 -0.59 -7.41 -12.41
C VAL A 34 -1.25 -8.72 -11.94
N LEU A 35 -1.59 -8.81 -10.67
CA LEU A 35 -2.35 -9.93 -10.12
C LEU A 35 -3.75 -9.97 -10.75
N LYS A 36 -4.24 -11.18 -11.05
CA LYS A 36 -5.57 -11.42 -11.61
C LYS A 36 -6.43 -12.14 -10.57
N GLU A 37 -7.74 -12.21 -10.80
CA GLU A 37 -8.65 -12.91 -9.88
C GLU A 37 -8.22 -14.37 -9.60
N GLU A 38 -7.59 -15.05 -10.57
CA GLU A 38 -7.05 -16.38 -10.43
C GLU A 38 -5.88 -16.52 -9.44
N ASP A 39 -5.20 -15.40 -9.12
CA ASP A 39 -4.14 -15.37 -8.12
C ASP A 39 -4.70 -15.31 -6.67
N TYR A 40 -6.03 -15.24 -6.52
CA TYR A 40 -6.67 -15.11 -5.21
C TYR A 40 -7.55 -16.31 -4.88
N THR A 41 -7.58 -16.65 -3.60
CA THR A 41 -8.68 -17.41 -3.01
C THR A 41 -9.75 -16.41 -2.58
N ILE A 42 -10.93 -16.52 -3.21
CA ILE A 42 -12.07 -15.66 -2.92
C ILE A 42 -13.03 -16.38 -1.98
N MET A 43 -13.22 -15.84 -0.79
CA MET A 43 -14.11 -16.41 0.22
C MET A 43 -15.21 -15.41 0.56
N LEU A 44 -16.43 -15.89 0.68
CA LEU A 44 -17.51 -15.10 1.26
C LEU A 44 -17.42 -15.19 2.79
N THR A 45 -17.36 -14.06 3.44
CA THR A 45 -17.30 -13.97 4.91
C THR A 45 -18.38 -13.04 5.43
N ASP A 46 -19.04 -13.45 6.51
CA ASP A 46 -19.91 -12.58 7.25
C ASP A 46 -19.08 -11.49 7.92
N GLN A 47 -19.38 -10.26 7.63
CA GLN A 47 -18.75 -9.13 8.28
C GLN A 47 -19.78 -8.27 8.98
N GLY A 48 -19.75 -8.34 10.30
CA GLY A 48 -20.57 -7.48 11.15
C GLY A 48 -19.91 -6.12 11.33
N TYR A 49 -20.67 -5.06 11.17
CA TYR A 49 -20.24 -3.70 11.49
C TYR A 49 -21.34 -2.93 12.22
N SER A 50 -20.93 -1.93 12.98
CA SER A 50 -21.87 -1.09 13.73
C SER A 50 -21.79 0.35 13.23
N VAL A 51 -22.92 0.88 12.76
CA VAL A 51 -23.06 2.28 12.37
C VAL A 51 -24.12 2.91 13.22
N SER A 52 -23.76 3.92 14.00
CA SER A 52 -24.67 4.65 14.89
C SER A 52 -25.48 3.73 15.83
N GLY A 53 -24.86 2.67 16.35
CA GLY A 53 -25.49 1.70 17.24
C GLY A 53 -26.36 0.64 16.55
N ILE A 54 -26.43 0.65 15.22
CA ILE A 54 -27.13 -0.37 14.44
C ILE A 54 -26.11 -1.41 13.98
N HIS A 55 -26.28 -2.66 14.43
CA HIS A 55 -25.47 -3.78 13.94
C HIS A 55 -26.02 -4.24 12.60
N LYS A 56 -25.13 -4.29 11.60
CA LYS A 56 -25.39 -4.85 10.28
C LYS A 56 -24.41 -5.96 10.01
N VAL A 57 -24.82 -6.95 9.22
CA VAL A 57 -23.96 -8.02 8.73
C VAL A 57 -24.09 -8.04 7.21
N ASP A 58 -22.98 -7.88 6.54
CA ASP A 58 -22.89 -8.00 5.09
C ASP A 58 -22.00 -9.20 4.72
N MET A 59 -22.36 -9.88 3.64
CA MET A 59 -21.52 -10.89 3.02
C MET A 59 -20.50 -10.17 2.13
N LEU A 60 -19.23 -10.23 2.49
CA LEU A 60 -18.16 -9.60 1.73
C LEU A 60 -17.27 -10.64 1.06
N GLU A 61 -16.86 -10.34 -0.17
CA GLU A 61 -15.83 -11.10 -0.87
C GLU A 61 -14.45 -10.74 -0.31
N ASN A 62 -13.80 -11.73 0.25
CA ASN A 62 -12.48 -11.63 0.84
C ASN A 62 -11.46 -12.17 -0.15
N PHE A 63 -10.69 -11.27 -0.76
CA PHE A 63 -9.62 -11.59 -1.69
C PHE A 63 -8.33 -11.84 -0.90
N VAL A 64 -7.85 -13.08 -0.89
CA VAL A 64 -6.61 -13.49 -0.24
C VAL A 64 -5.66 -14.03 -1.29
N ILE A 65 -4.46 -13.48 -1.41
CA ILE A 65 -3.43 -13.96 -2.35
C ILE A 65 -3.14 -15.42 -2.04
N THR A 66 -3.35 -16.31 -3.02
CA THR A 66 -3.29 -17.77 -2.80
C THR A 66 -1.86 -18.24 -2.55
N HIS A 67 -0.91 -17.71 -3.29
CA HIS A 67 0.51 -18.07 -3.21
C HIS A 67 1.36 -16.78 -3.13
N PRO A 68 1.42 -16.12 -1.97
CA PRO A 68 2.23 -14.91 -1.83
C PRO A 68 3.72 -15.26 -1.97
N THR A 69 4.43 -14.45 -2.73
CA THR A 69 5.88 -14.55 -2.94
C THR A 69 6.65 -13.42 -2.27
N ALA A 70 5.96 -12.33 -1.98
CA ALA A 70 6.53 -11.21 -1.23
C ALA A 70 6.60 -11.52 0.27
N GLU A 71 7.73 -11.20 0.88
CA GLU A 71 7.99 -11.42 2.31
C GLU A 71 8.13 -10.08 3.04
N VAL A 72 7.48 -9.96 4.19
CA VAL A 72 7.67 -8.81 5.08
C VAL A 72 9.02 -8.96 5.78
N THR A 73 9.86 -7.94 5.69
CA THR A 73 11.10 -7.87 6.45
C THR A 73 11.17 -6.57 7.25
N ASN A 74 11.61 -6.68 8.47
CA ASN A 74 11.83 -5.51 9.35
C ASN A 74 13.30 -5.10 9.43
N GLU A 75 14.21 -5.84 8.77
CA GLU A 75 15.66 -5.61 8.89
C GLU A 75 16.07 -4.22 8.42
N LYS A 76 15.49 -3.72 7.34
CA LYS A 76 15.82 -2.39 6.82
C LYS A 76 15.04 -1.26 7.51
N LEU A 77 13.93 -1.56 8.16
CA LEU A 77 13.20 -0.59 8.99
C LEU A 77 13.94 -0.29 10.30
N THR A 78 14.95 -1.08 10.67
CA THR A 78 15.81 -0.77 11.84
C THR A 78 16.63 0.50 11.66
N LEU A 79 16.89 0.95 10.44
CA LEU A 79 17.43 2.31 10.17
C LEU A 79 16.44 3.40 10.62
N TYR A 80 15.16 3.05 10.75
CA TYR A 80 14.06 3.90 11.17
C TYR A 80 13.22 3.12 12.19
N SER A 81 13.81 2.77 13.34
CA SER A 81 13.15 1.98 14.39
C SER A 81 11.81 2.58 14.86
N GLU A 82 11.67 3.89 14.73
CA GLU A 82 10.42 4.60 14.99
C GLU A 82 9.31 4.26 13.98
N LEU A 83 9.65 3.87 12.75
CA LEU A 83 8.67 3.58 11.70
C LEU A 83 8.08 2.16 11.82
N ALA A 84 8.86 1.20 12.30
CA ALA A 84 8.43 -0.19 12.45
C ALA A 84 7.25 -0.35 13.43
N ASP A 85 7.18 0.50 14.47
CA ASP A 85 6.13 0.45 15.49
C ASP A 85 4.81 1.11 15.06
N HIS A 86 4.77 1.73 13.89
CA HIS A 86 3.67 2.62 13.50
C HIS A 86 2.92 2.20 12.22
N GLY A 87 2.90 0.90 11.91
CA GLY A 87 2.17 0.38 10.73
C GLY A 87 2.88 0.65 9.41
N CYS A 88 4.21 0.86 9.44
CA CYS A 88 5.05 0.87 8.25
C CYS A 88 5.48 -0.56 7.91
N TYR A 89 5.53 -0.88 6.63
CA TYR A 89 5.87 -2.22 6.15
C TYR A 89 6.95 -2.15 5.09
N TYR A 90 7.90 -3.07 5.18
CA TYR A 90 8.90 -3.30 4.15
C TYR A 90 8.76 -4.72 3.62
N TYR A 91 8.59 -4.84 2.31
CA TYR A 91 8.47 -6.11 1.60
C TYR A 91 9.64 -6.29 0.65
N THR A 92 10.09 -7.53 0.52
CA THR A 92 10.99 -7.97 -0.53
C THR A 92 10.36 -9.10 -1.31
N ASN A 93 10.50 -9.08 -2.63
CA ASN A 93 10.03 -10.16 -3.50
C ASN A 93 11.12 -10.56 -4.51
N PRO A 94 11.95 -11.56 -4.15
CA PRO A 94 13.01 -12.03 -5.05
C PRO A 94 12.48 -12.86 -6.23
N SER A 95 11.18 -13.16 -6.27
CA SER A 95 10.56 -13.98 -7.32
C SER A 95 10.15 -13.19 -8.56
N VAL A 96 10.17 -11.85 -8.50
CA VAL A 96 9.88 -10.99 -9.66
C VAL A 96 11.14 -10.75 -10.50
N ASP A 97 10.95 -10.58 -11.81
CA ASP A 97 12.06 -10.37 -12.77
C ASP A 97 12.56 -8.92 -12.84
N ASN A 98 12.05 -8.05 -11.98
CA ASN A 98 12.48 -6.65 -11.93
C ASN A 98 13.28 -6.37 -10.66
N THR A 99 13.99 -5.23 -10.64
CA THR A 99 14.74 -4.74 -9.47
C THR A 99 14.10 -3.47 -8.89
N THR A 100 12.87 -3.18 -9.28
CA THR A 100 12.17 -1.94 -8.96
C THR A 100 11.87 -1.84 -7.48
N ARG A 101 12.18 -0.68 -6.92
CA ARG A 101 11.90 -0.29 -5.54
C ARG A 101 10.78 0.74 -5.50
N VAL A 102 9.74 0.44 -4.74
CA VAL A 102 8.57 1.31 -4.61
C VAL A 102 8.47 1.85 -3.20
N LEU A 103 8.35 3.16 -3.09
CA LEU A 103 8.03 3.84 -1.84
C LEU A 103 6.59 4.32 -1.88
N ILE A 104 5.79 3.88 -0.93
CA ILE A 104 4.39 4.27 -0.77
C ILE A 104 4.29 5.15 0.47
N ILE A 105 3.74 6.34 0.29
CA ILE A 105 3.34 7.23 1.38
C ILE A 105 1.82 7.23 1.33
N GLY A 106 1.20 6.54 2.28
CA GLY A 106 -0.22 6.31 2.23
C GLY A 106 -0.87 6.29 3.61
N ASP A 107 -2.17 6.21 3.60
CA ASP A 107 -2.95 6.03 4.82
C ASP A 107 -3.40 4.56 5.00
N SER A 108 -4.38 4.34 5.87
CA SER A 108 -4.89 3.01 6.19
C SER A 108 -5.57 2.29 5.02
N TYR A 109 -5.89 2.97 3.91
CA TYR A 109 -6.44 2.36 2.70
C TYR A 109 -5.40 1.51 1.95
N PHE A 110 -4.11 1.86 2.06
CA PHE A 110 -3.00 1.08 1.51
C PHE A 110 -2.45 0.05 2.49
N GLY A 111 -3.05 -0.08 3.68
CA GLY A 111 -2.58 -0.94 4.74
C GLY A 111 -2.41 -2.41 4.34
N LYS A 112 -1.80 -3.17 5.27
CA LYS A 112 -1.64 -4.62 5.16
C LYS A 112 -2.99 -5.31 4.90
N GLU A 113 -2.98 -6.38 4.12
CA GLU A 113 -4.15 -7.13 3.66
C GLU A 113 -5.09 -6.33 2.72
N LEU A 114 -4.66 -5.15 2.28
CA LEU A 114 -5.33 -4.33 1.29
C LEU A 114 -4.44 -4.15 0.06
N MET A 115 -3.94 -2.93 -0.21
CA MET A 115 -3.20 -2.67 -1.44
C MET A 115 -1.71 -2.96 -1.35
N VAL A 116 -1.06 -2.76 -0.19
CA VAL A 116 0.39 -2.93 -0.09
C VAL A 116 0.82 -4.37 -0.36
N ASP A 117 0.07 -5.37 0.12
CA ASP A 117 0.39 -6.77 -0.12
C ASP A 117 0.33 -7.12 -1.61
N GLN A 118 -0.66 -6.55 -2.33
CA GLN A 118 -0.82 -6.75 -3.76
C GLN A 118 0.31 -6.09 -4.56
N LEU A 119 0.68 -4.85 -4.21
CA LEU A 119 1.79 -4.15 -4.85
C LEU A 119 3.13 -4.86 -4.61
N ALA A 120 3.33 -5.42 -3.42
CA ALA A 120 4.53 -6.18 -3.09
C ALA A 120 4.72 -7.42 -3.98
N GLU A 121 3.64 -8.01 -4.52
CA GLU A 121 3.73 -9.11 -5.49
C GLU A 121 4.21 -8.67 -6.88
N SER A 122 4.19 -7.37 -7.17
CA SER A 122 4.55 -6.82 -8.48
C SER A 122 5.97 -6.24 -8.54
N PHE A 123 6.56 -5.89 -7.40
CA PHE A 123 7.84 -5.17 -7.32
C PHE A 123 8.86 -5.90 -6.45
N HIS A 124 10.14 -5.67 -6.75
CA HIS A 124 11.25 -6.30 -6.01
C HIS A 124 11.32 -5.86 -4.55
N GLU A 125 11.14 -4.57 -4.32
CA GLU A 125 11.07 -4.01 -2.97
C GLU A 125 9.88 -3.02 -2.87
N THR A 126 9.13 -3.10 -1.77
CA THR A 126 8.01 -2.19 -1.51
C THR A 126 8.05 -1.72 -0.07
N ILE A 127 8.13 -0.42 0.14
CA ILE A 127 8.00 0.20 1.47
C ILE A 127 6.69 0.97 1.53
N LEU A 128 5.86 0.68 2.53
CA LEU A 128 4.74 1.52 2.93
C LEU A 128 5.12 2.31 4.18
N ILE A 129 4.95 3.63 4.10
CA ILE A 129 5.04 4.53 5.23
C ILE A 129 3.69 5.18 5.41
N THR A 130 3.14 5.11 6.62
CA THR A 130 1.91 5.82 6.93
C THR A 130 2.18 7.33 6.98
N ALA A 131 1.31 8.12 6.39
CA ALA A 131 1.46 9.56 6.18
C ALA A 131 1.75 10.37 7.46
N THR A 132 1.41 9.85 8.63
CA THR A 132 1.72 10.46 9.93
C THR A 132 3.20 10.50 10.26
N TYR A 133 4.06 9.77 9.53
CA TYR A 133 5.50 9.60 9.82
C TYR A 133 6.42 10.19 8.75
N THR A 134 5.98 11.19 8.02
CA THR A 134 6.72 11.80 6.90
C THR A 134 7.86 12.75 7.32
N ARG A 135 8.21 12.84 8.60
CA ARG A 135 9.17 13.84 9.11
C ARG A 135 10.57 13.76 8.48
N ASN A 136 10.97 12.57 8.02
CA ASN A 136 12.30 12.35 7.43
C ASN A 136 12.20 11.77 6.01
N LEU A 137 11.20 12.20 5.24
CA LEU A 137 10.95 11.66 3.90
C LEU A 137 12.15 11.87 2.95
N VAL A 138 12.81 13.02 3.03
CA VAL A 138 14.00 13.31 2.19
C VAL A 138 15.12 12.32 2.48
N GLU A 139 15.45 12.12 3.76
CA GLU A 139 16.48 11.14 4.18
C GLU A 139 16.12 9.72 3.76
N LEU A 140 14.84 9.38 3.83
CA LEU A 140 14.35 8.07 3.42
C LEU A 140 14.48 7.87 1.90
N VAL A 141 14.07 8.84 1.10
CA VAL A 141 14.21 8.78 -0.36
C VAL A 141 15.67 8.72 -0.76
N GLU A 142 16.54 9.52 -0.13
CA GLU A 142 17.97 9.51 -0.38
C GLU A 142 18.64 8.18 0.01
N ALA A 143 18.22 7.58 1.13
CA ALA A 143 18.75 6.30 1.59
C ALA A 143 18.21 5.09 0.81
N TYR A 144 16.92 5.11 0.48
CA TYR A 144 16.24 4.00 -0.17
C TYR A 144 16.36 4.05 -1.69
N GLN A 145 16.47 5.25 -2.29
CA GLN A 145 16.57 5.46 -3.74
C GLN A 145 15.43 4.74 -4.49
N PRO A 146 14.16 5.06 -4.22
CA PRO A 146 13.03 4.40 -4.89
C PRO A 146 12.98 4.77 -6.37
N ASP A 147 12.60 3.80 -7.21
CA ASP A 147 12.35 4.02 -8.64
C ASP A 147 10.95 4.61 -8.87
N ILE A 148 10.01 4.26 -7.98
CA ILE A 148 8.61 4.74 -8.02
C ILE A 148 8.22 5.24 -6.64
N VAL A 149 7.60 6.42 -6.60
CA VAL A 149 6.98 6.96 -5.38
C VAL A 149 5.48 7.09 -5.59
N ILE A 150 4.71 6.42 -4.75
CA ILE A 150 3.24 6.51 -4.72
C ILE A 150 2.84 7.34 -3.51
N ASN A 151 2.13 8.45 -3.76
CA ASN A 151 1.55 9.25 -2.68
C ASN A 151 0.03 9.09 -2.72
N GLU A 152 -0.51 8.42 -1.72
CA GLU A 152 -1.93 8.16 -1.59
C GLU A 152 -2.49 8.89 -0.37
N ASN A 153 -3.67 9.45 -0.54
CA ASN A 153 -4.39 10.15 0.51
C ASN A 153 -5.89 9.98 0.34
N ALA A 154 -6.58 9.54 1.36
CA ALA A 154 -8.03 9.67 1.36
C ALA A 154 -8.41 11.15 1.40
N GLU A 155 -9.38 11.56 0.57
CA GLU A 155 -9.85 12.94 0.45
C GLU A 155 -10.12 13.62 1.81
N ARG A 156 -10.63 12.86 2.77
CA ARG A 156 -10.86 13.33 4.15
C ARG A 156 -9.60 13.70 4.92
N CYS A 157 -8.43 13.17 4.50
CA CYS A 157 -7.12 13.39 5.12
C CYS A 157 -6.38 14.60 4.53
N GLU A 158 -6.84 15.19 3.42
CA GLU A 158 -6.23 16.37 2.79
C GLU A 158 -6.12 17.60 3.71
N ARG A 159 -6.85 17.60 4.83
CA ARG A 159 -6.83 18.68 5.82
C ARG A 159 -5.63 18.63 6.78
N THR A 160 -4.86 17.57 6.78
CA THR A 160 -3.64 17.48 7.58
C THR A 160 -2.49 18.06 6.78
N GLY A 161 -1.99 19.25 7.17
CA GLY A 161 -0.92 19.96 6.46
C GLY A 161 0.38 19.13 6.29
N GLU A 162 0.52 18.02 7.01
CA GLU A 162 1.66 17.10 6.94
C GLU A 162 1.76 16.41 5.58
N MET A 163 0.64 16.02 4.97
CA MET A 163 0.62 15.35 3.66
C MET A 163 0.93 16.32 2.51
N TYR A 164 0.49 17.56 2.63
CA TYR A 164 0.86 18.61 1.68
C TYR A 164 2.38 18.86 1.70
N VAL A 165 2.99 18.86 2.88
CA VAL A 165 4.44 19.00 3.04
C VAL A 165 5.18 17.84 2.39
N ALA A 166 4.74 16.60 2.58
CA ALA A 166 5.32 15.42 1.94
C ALA A 166 5.27 15.51 0.40
N ALA A 167 4.12 15.87 -0.17
CA ALA A 167 3.98 16.05 -1.62
C ALA A 167 4.87 17.16 -2.17
N GLN A 168 5.08 18.26 -1.42
CA GLN A 168 5.99 19.33 -1.81
C GLN A 168 7.46 18.89 -1.74
N GLN A 169 7.84 18.11 -0.73
CA GLN A 169 9.19 17.56 -0.59
C GLN A 169 9.52 16.60 -1.74
N ILE A 170 8.58 15.71 -2.10
CA ILE A 170 8.75 14.79 -3.24
C ILE A 170 8.96 15.56 -4.55
N LYS A 171 8.18 16.62 -4.79
CA LYS A 171 8.36 17.47 -5.97
C LYS A 171 9.73 18.14 -6.04
N GLN A 172 10.33 18.47 -4.90
CA GLN A 172 11.67 19.08 -4.84
C GLN A 172 12.78 18.07 -5.15
N LEU A 173 12.56 16.79 -4.84
CA LEU A 173 13.54 15.72 -5.13
C LEU A 173 13.54 15.30 -6.61
N GLY A 174 12.47 15.59 -7.35
CA GLY A 174 12.33 15.28 -8.79
C GLY A 174 12.79 16.40 -9.74
N GLN A 175 13.36 17.48 -9.22
CA GLN A 175 13.93 18.59 -9.99
C GLN A 175 15.46 18.54 -9.95
#